data_11c793e03544f6c6ef245261ff3f807b
#
_entry.id   11c793e03544f6c6ef245261ff3f807b
#
_cell.length_a   1.000
_cell.length_b   1.000
_cell.length_c   1.000
_cell.angle_alpha   90.00
_cell.angle_beta   90.00
_cell.angle_gamma   90.00
#
_symmetry.space_group_name_H-M   'P 1'
#
loop_
_entity.id
_entity.type
_entity.pdbx_description
1 polymer ?
#
loop_
_entity_poly.entity_id
_entity_poly.type
_entity_poly.pdbx_seq_one_letter_code
_entity_poly.pdbx_strand_id
1 'polypeptide(L)'
;AMDENDIEGWKLVTDKLGEKCQLVGDDLFVTNKKVFLEGINHKLANSILIKFNQVGTISETIGTIECARENGYKCIISHRSGETEDTTISDLAVGLGASQIKTGAPCRSDRIAKYNRLLWIENKSNDILLNE
;
A
#
# COMPACT_ATOMS: atom_id res chain seq x y z
N ALA A 1 11.67 -9.82 10.48
CA ALA A 1 11.26 -9.67 9.07
C ALA A 1 12.11 -10.61 8.23
N MET A 2 11.55 -11.12 7.15
CA MET A 2 12.24 -11.99 6.20
C MET A 2 12.94 -11.11 5.14
N ASP A 3 14.05 -11.62 4.58
CA ASP A 3 14.67 -11.02 3.39
C ASP A 3 13.71 -11.11 2.21
N GLU A 4 13.75 -10.14 1.30
CA GLU A 4 12.86 -10.10 0.13
C GLU A 4 13.05 -11.29 -0.83
N ASN A 5 14.21 -11.96 -0.77
CA ASN A 5 14.52 -13.14 -1.57
C ASN A 5 14.25 -14.46 -0.84
N ASP A 6 13.87 -14.43 0.44
CA ASP A 6 13.58 -15.63 1.24
C ASP A 6 12.13 -16.11 1.03
N ILE A 7 11.87 -16.67 -0.14
CA ILE A 7 10.54 -17.15 -0.54
C ILE A 7 9.98 -18.19 0.45
N GLU A 8 10.82 -19.14 0.89
CA GLU A 8 10.40 -20.19 1.81
C GLU A 8 10.07 -19.64 3.22
N GLY A 9 10.86 -18.68 3.69
CA GLY A 9 10.59 -17.98 4.94
C GLY A 9 9.29 -17.17 4.87
N TRP A 10 9.06 -16.42 3.79
CA TRP A 10 7.82 -15.68 3.57
C TRP A 10 6.60 -16.60 3.52
N LYS A 11 6.70 -17.73 2.82
CA LYS A 11 5.63 -18.73 2.77
C LYS A 11 5.32 -19.29 4.15
N LEU A 12 6.35 -19.70 4.89
CA LEU A 12 6.17 -20.22 6.26
C LEU A 12 5.51 -19.21 7.20
N VAL A 13 5.92 -17.94 7.15
CA VAL A 13 5.33 -16.87 7.96
C VAL A 13 3.88 -16.62 7.55
N THR A 14 3.61 -16.62 6.25
CA THR A 14 2.24 -16.42 5.74
C THR A 14 1.32 -17.56 6.15
N ASP A 15 1.76 -18.80 6.04
CA ASP A 15 0.99 -19.97 6.49
C ASP A 15 0.67 -19.95 7.98
N LYS A 16 1.60 -19.48 8.83
CA LYS A 16 1.41 -19.45 10.29
C LYS A 16 0.66 -18.23 10.81
N LEU A 17 0.82 -17.09 10.18
CA LEU A 17 0.36 -15.81 10.73
C LEU A 17 -0.63 -15.07 9.81
N GLY A 18 -0.75 -15.44 8.55
CA GLY A 18 -1.54 -14.70 7.57
C GLY A 18 -3.02 -14.55 7.91
N GLU A 19 -3.59 -15.50 8.64
CA GLU A 19 -4.97 -15.41 9.14
C GLU A 19 -5.11 -14.55 10.41
N LYS A 20 -4.01 -14.29 11.10
CA LYS A 20 -3.99 -13.58 12.40
C LYS A 20 -3.47 -12.16 12.29
N CYS A 21 -2.62 -11.91 11.31
CA CYS A 21 -1.90 -10.65 11.15
C CYS A 21 -1.92 -10.18 9.71
N GLN A 22 -1.89 -8.87 9.53
CA GLN A 22 -1.56 -8.28 8.24
C GLN A 22 -0.06 -8.42 8.00
N LEU A 23 0.29 -9.13 6.94
CA LEU A 23 1.66 -9.33 6.47
C LEU A 23 1.85 -8.51 5.19
N VAL A 24 2.69 -7.50 5.27
CA VAL A 24 2.85 -6.51 4.19
C VAL A 24 4.15 -6.75 3.44
N GLY A 25 4.05 -7.09 2.15
CA GLY A 25 5.20 -7.13 1.26
C GLY A 25 5.57 -5.73 0.76
N ASP A 26 6.76 -5.27 1.12
CA ASP A 26 7.38 -4.02 0.65
C ASP A 26 8.40 -4.34 -0.46
N ASP A 27 9.66 -4.53 -0.11
CA ASP A 27 10.71 -4.87 -1.06
C ASP A 27 10.51 -6.25 -1.70
N LEU A 28 9.72 -7.11 -1.07
CA LEU A 28 9.24 -8.37 -1.64
C LEU A 28 8.50 -8.18 -2.98
N PHE A 29 7.76 -7.08 -3.16
CA PHE A 29 6.91 -6.84 -4.33
C PHE A 29 7.29 -5.60 -5.13
N VAL A 30 8.01 -4.67 -4.53
CA VAL A 30 8.50 -3.39 -5.13
C VAL A 30 7.46 -2.65 -5.98
N THR A 31 6.18 -2.75 -5.63
CA THR A 31 5.03 -2.20 -6.38
C THR A 31 4.96 -2.70 -7.84
N ASN A 32 5.67 -3.77 -8.18
CA ASN A 32 5.75 -4.31 -9.54
C ASN A 32 4.73 -5.43 -9.74
N LYS A 33 3.80 -5.25 -10.69
CA LYS A 33 2.71 -6.20 -10.96
C LYS A 33 3.20 -7.61 -11.28
N LYS A 34 4.31 -7.77 -12.01
CA LYS A 34 4.84 -9.10 -12.39
C LYS A 34 5.39 -9.82 -11.16
N VAL A 35 6.25 -9.14 -10.40
CA VAL A 35 6.82 -9.68 -9.15
C VAL A 35 5.71 -10.00 -8.15
N PHE A 36 4.70 -9.13 -8.08
CA PHE A 36 3.56 -9.33 -7.20
C PHE A 36 2.73 -10.57 -7.59
N LEU A 37 2.46 -10.79 -8.88
CA LEU A 37 1.77 -12.00 -9.36
C LEU A 37 2.53 -13.28 -9.02
N GLU A 38 3.86 -13.27 -9.12
CA GLU A 38 4.69 -14.39 -8.68
C GLU A 38 4.53 -14.64 -7.17
N GLY A 39 4.54 -13.57 -6.36
CA GLY A 39 4.29 -13.66 -4.93
C GLY A 39 2.89 -14.20 -4.58
N ILE A 40 1.87 -13.80 -5.32
CA ILE A 40 0.50 -14.34 -5.16
C ILE A 40 0.49 -15.85 -5.45
N ASN A 41 1.13 -16.29 -6.53
CA ASN A 41 1.21 -17.71 -6.90
C ASN A 41 1.89 -18.54 -5.82
N HIS A 42 2.87 -17.98 -5.13
CA HIS A 42 3.56 -18.60 -3.99
C HIS A 42 2.86 -18.39 -2.65
N LYS A 43 1.73 -17.66 -2.61
CA LYS A 43 0.97 -17.31 -1.39
C LYS A 43 1.83 -16.55 -0.37
N LEU A 44 2.58 -15.56 -0.82
CA LEU A 44 3.44 -14.74 0.03
C LEU A 44 2.70 -13.50 0.53
N ALA A 45 2.76 -13.22 1.82
CA ALA A 45 2.08 -12.09 2.47
C ALA A 45 0.55 -12.13 2.25
N ASN A 46 -0.16 -11.09 2.67
CA ASN A 46 -1.59 -10.89 2.41
C ASN A 46 -1.94 -9.43 2.09
N SER A 47 -0.91 -8.60 2.00
CA SER A 47 -1.03 -7.17 1.72
C SER A 47 0.21 -6.70 0.97
N ILE A 48 0.06 -5.64 0.19
CA ILE A 48 1.16 -5.01 -0.55
C ILE A 48 1.32 -3.55 -0.14
N LEU A 49 2.57 -3.11 0.03
CA LEU A 49 2.91 -1.70 0.18
C LEU A 49 3.10 -1.07 -1.20
N ILE A 50 2.35 -0.03 -1.47
CA ILE A 50 2.34 0.67 -2.75
C ILE A 50 3.15 1.96 -2.65
N LYS A 51 4.20 2.07 -3.43
CA LYS A 51 5.06 3.24 -3.59
C LYS A 51 5.12 3.60 -5.07
N PHE A 52 4.28 4.53 -5.53
CA PHE A 52 4.12 4.81 -6.97
C PHE A 52 5.43 5.17 -7.69
N ASN A 53 6.43 5.69 -6.97
CA ASN A 53 7.72 6.01 -7.55
C ASN A 53 8.72 4.82 -7.61
N GLN A 54 8.36 3.63 -7.13
CA GLN A 54 9.14 2.41 -7.35
C GLN A 54 8.93 1.88 -8.78
N VAL A 55 7.68 1.84 -9.23
CA VAL A 55 7.34 1.40 -10.59
C VAL A 55 7.43 2.53 -11.62
N GLY A 56 7.25 3.78 -11.19
CA GLY A 56 7.56 4.98 -11.96
C GLY A 56 6.39 5.66 -12.65
N THR A 57 5.25 5.00 -12.85
CA THR A 57 4.05 5.61 -13.43
C THR A 57 2.81 5.34 -12.59
N ILE A 58 1.85 6.27 -12.63
CA ILE A 58 0.56 6.11 -11.96
C ILE A 58 -0.25 4.97 -12.60
N SER A 59 -0.19 4.81 -13.91
CA SER A 59 -0.92 3.74 -14.61
C SER A 59 -0.46 2.35 -14.19
N GLU A 60 0.85 2.12 -14.05
CA GLU A 60 1.39 0.84 -13.55
C GLU A 60 1.06 0.63 -12.08
N THR A 61 1.06 1.71 -11.27
CA THR A 61 0.63 1.67 -9.88
C THR A 61 -0.83 1.24 -9.77
N ILE A 62 -1.73 1.85 -10.55
CA ILE A 62 -3.15 1.47 -10.61
C ILE A 62 -3.30 0.00 -10.99
N GLY A 63 -2.61 -0.45 -12.05
CA GLY A 63 -2.66 -1.85 -12.47
C GLY A 63 -2.16 -2.84 -11.42
N THR A 64 -1.25 -2.43 -10.53
CA THR A 64 -0.80 -3.25 -9.40
C THR A 64 -1.86 -3.29 -8.29
N ILE A 65 -2.51 -2.16 -7.99
CA ILE A 65 -3.60 -2.06 -7.00
C ILE A 65 -4.82 -2.89 -7.45
N GLU A 66 -5.19 -2.81 -8.72
CA GLU A 66 -6.28 -3.62 -9.29
C GLU A 66 -5.97 -5.11 -9.18
N CYS A 67 -4.75 -5.51 -9.52
CA CYS A 67 -4.29 -6.88 -9.37
C CYS A 67 -4.37 -7.36 -7.90
N ALA A 68 -3.99 -6.53 -6.95
CA ALA A 68 -4.11 -6.84 -5.52
C ALA A 68 -5.57 -7.06 -5.12
N ARG A 69 -6.46 -6.16 -5.52
CA ARG A 69 -7.90 -6.25 -5.24
C ARG A 69 -8.52 -7.53 -5.81
N GLU A 70 -8.21 -7.86 -7.07
CA GLU A 70 -8.70 -9.06 -7.75
C GLU A 70 -8.26 -10.36 -7.06
N ASN A 71 -7.13 -10.33 -6.35
CA ASN A 71 -6.57 -11.48 -5.65
C ASN A 71 -6.76 -11.43 -4.11
N GLY A 72 -7.58 -10.52 -3.61
CA GLY A 72 -7.92 -10.44 -2.18
C GLY A 72 -6.82 -9.87 -1.27
N TYR A 73 -5.79 -9.23 -1.85
CA TYR A 73 -4.74 -8.55 -1.09
C TYR A 73 -5.15 -7.13 -0.73
N LYS A 74 -4.81 -6.70 0.48
CA LYS A 74 -4.99 -5.30 0.90
C LYS A 74 -3.84 -4.43 0.38
N CYS A 75 -4.17 -3.18 0.05
CA CYS A 75 -3.19 -2.20 -0.41
C CYS A 75 -2.97 -1.13 0.66
N ILE A 76 -1.72 -0.82 0.94
CA ILE A 76 -1.31 0.29 1.79
C ILE A 76 -0.56 1.29 0.91
N ILE A 77 -1.12 2.47 0.68
CA ILE A 77 -0.40 3.53 -0.04
C ILE A 77 0.64 4.15 0.88
N SER A 78 1.87 4.27 0.41
CA SER A 78 3.00 4.66 1.27
C SER A 78 3.74 5.87 0.76
N HIS A 79 4.14 6.71 1.72
CA HIS A 79 5.17 7.72 1.54
C HIS A 79 6.56 7.09 1.36
N ARG A 80 7.56 7.94 1.11
CA ARG A 80 8.99 7.58 1.15
C ARG A 80 9.68 8.31 2.32
N SER A 81 10.94 7.94 2.57
CA SER A 81 11.78 8.62 3.59
C SER A 81 12.02 10.09 3.23
N GLY A 82 12.31 10.39 1.98
CA GLY A 82 12.32 11.75 1.43
C GLY A 82 10.93 12.13 0.90
N GLU A 83 10.35 13.20 1.42
CA GLU A 83 9.02 13.67 1.05
C GLU A 83 9.00 15.19 0.88
N THR A 84 7.94 15.65 0.19
CA THR A 84 7.55 17.06 0.07
C THR A 84 6.13 17.24 0.61
N GLU A 85 5.57 18.42 0.50
CA GLU A 85 4.17 18.68 0.86
C GLU A 85 3.17 18.24 -0.24
N ASP A 86 3.62 17.53 -1.28
CA ASP A 86 2.73 16.92 -2.27
C ASP A 86 1.76 15.94 -1.60
N THR A 87 0.51 15.94 -2.04
CA THR A 87 -0.59 15.17 -1.43
C THR A 87 -1.13 14.05 -2.30
N THR A 88 -0.48 13.77 -3.43
CA THR A 88 -0.93 12.78 -4.43
C THR A 88 -1.23 11.42 -3.81
N ILE A 89 -0.44 10.96 -2.82
CA ILE A 89 -0.67 9.66 -2.16
C ILE A 89 -1.99 9.62 -1.38
N SER A 90 -2.47 10.76 -0.86
CA SER A 90 -3.79 10.83 -0.20
C SER A 90 -4.92 10.70 -1.21
N ASP A 91 -4.81 11.40 -2.35
CA ASP A 91 -5.81 11.29 -3.42
C ASP A 91 -5.85 9.88 -4.01
N LEU A 92 -4.69 9.24 -4.20
CA LEU A 92 -4.60 7.85 -4.65
C LEU A 92 -5.21 6.88 -3.63
N ALA A 93 -4.93 7.07 -2.33
CA ALA A 93 -5.46 6.20 -1.29
C ALA A 93 -6.99 6.20 -1.28
N VAL A 94 -7.61 7.38 -1.34
CA VAL A 94 -9.07 7.51 -1.36
C VAL A 94 -9.64 7.12 -2.71
N GLY A 95 -9.10 7.67 -3.79
CA GLY A 95 -9.64 7.49 -5.15
C GLY A 95 -9.57 6.05 -5.65
N LEU A 96 -8.61 5.26 -5.18
CA LEU A 96 -8.45 3.85 -5.55
C LEU A 96 -9.00 2.88 -4.49
N GLY A 97 -9.59 3.40 -3.41
CA GLY A 97 -10.15 2.58 -2.33
C GLY A 97 -9.09 1.72 -1.63
N ALA A 98 -7.90 2.28 -1.41
CA ALA A 98 -6.88 1.59 -0.63
C ALA A 98 -7.33 1.44 0.83
N SER A 99 -6.99 0.30 1.44
CA SER A 99 -7.41 0.01 2.82
C SER A 99 -6.70 0.87 3.86
N GLN A 100 -5.51 1.35 3.56
CA GLN A 100 -4.66 2.09 4.50
C GLN A 100 -3.72 3.05 3.78
N ILE A 101 -3.26 4.06 4.52
CA ILE A 101 -2.16 4.95 4.12
C ILE A 101 -1.07 4.93 5.20
N LYS A 102 0.19 4.82 4.78
CA LYS A 102 1.37 4.96 5.63
C LYS A 102 2.06 6.26 5.26
N THR A 103 1.92 7.30 6.08
CA THR A 103 2.43 8.64 5.75
C THR A 103 3.18 9.34 6.88
N GLY A 104 3.67 8.57 7.84
CA GLY A 104 4.52 9.07 8.94
C GLY A 104 3.76 9.73 10.07
N ALA A 105 4.51 10.24 11.06
CA ALA A 105 3.94 10.93 12.20
C ALA A 105 3.46 12.35 11.81
N PRO A 106 2.34 12.86 12.39
CA PRO A 106 1.79 14.17 12.08
C PRO A 106 2.54 15.30 12.80
N CYS A 107 3.84 15.42 12.54
CA CYS A 107 4.70 16.41 13.21
C CYS A 107 5.51 17.29 12.23
N ARG A 108 5.75 16.83 11.02
CA ARG A 108 6.43 17.60 9.96
C ARG A 108 5.43 18.00 8.89
N SER A 109 5.60 19.15 8.26
CA SER A 109 4.67 19.69 7.26
C SER A 109 4.51 18.76 6.05
N ASP A 110 5.60 18.11 5.61
CA ASP A 110 5.61 17.13 4.53
C ASP A 110 4.74 15.89 4.82
N ARG A 111 4.47 15.58 6.09
CA ARG A 111 3.57 14.50 6.53
C ARG A 111 2.16 15.02 6.81
N ILE A 112 2.07 16.15 7.52
CA ILE A 112 0.79 16.79 7.89
C ILE A 112 -0.01 17.17 6.64
N ALA A 113 0.64 17.58 5.55
CA ALA A 113 -0.02 17.91 4.30
C ALA A 113 -0.93 16.74 3.81
N LYS A 114 -0.49 15.50 3.94
CA LYS A 114 -1.26 14.30 3.55
C LYS A 114 -2.49 14.11 4.43
N TYR A 115 -2.34 14.28 5.75
CA TYR A 115 -3.47 14.19 6.70
C TYR A 115 -4.48 15.32 6.46
N ASN A 116 -4.01 16.55 6.27
CA ASN A 116 -4.89 17.68 5.94
C ASN A 116 -5.63 17.45 4.61
N ARG A 117 -4.98 16.82 3.63
CA ARG A 117 -5.64 16.45 2.36
C ARG A 117 -6.76 15.45 2.58
N LEU A 118 -6.55 14.42 3.40
CA LEU A 118 -7.59 13.45 3.76
C LEU A 118 -8.79 14.12 4.43
N LEU A 119 -8.53 14.99 5.41
CA LEU A 119 -9.59 15.79 6.08
C LEU A 119 -10.34 16.69 5.09
N TRP A 120 -9.61 17.30 4.13
CA TRP A 120 -10.24 18.10 3.09
C TRP A 120 -11.15 17.27 2.18
N ILE A 121 -10.70 16.07 1.77
CA ILE A 121 -11.49 15.14 0.96
C ILE A 121 -12.75 14.72 1.74
N GLU A 122 -12.62 14.33 3.00
CA GLU A 122 -13.74 13.97 3.88
C GLU A 122 -14.78 15.08 3.95
N ASN A 123 -14.36 16.32 4.20
CA ASN A 123 -15.26 17.48 4.28
C ASN A 123 -15.97 17.80 2.95
N LYS A 124 -15.38 17.43 1.80
CA LYS A 124 -15.97 17.70 0.48
C LYS A 124 -16.85 16.56 -0.03
N SER A 125 -16.71 15.38 0.51
CA SER A 125 -17.43 14.17 0.08
C SER A 125 -18.26 13.66 1.25
N ASN A 126 -19.48 14.14 1.37
CA ASN A 126 -20.41 13.71 2.42
C ASN A 126 -20.75 12.20 2.38
N ASP A 127 -20.30 11.49 1.35
CA ASP A 127 -20.59 10.08 1.10
C ASP A 127 -19.36 9.15 1.25
N ILE A 128 -18.20 9.68 1.65
CA ILE A 128 -17.03 8.83 1.90
C ILE A 128 -17.16 8.25 3.31
N LEU A 129 -17.69 7.03 3.38
CA LEU A 129 -17.57 6.20 4.58
C LEU A 129 -16.11 5.77 4.69
N LEU A 130 -15.39 6.36 5.65
CA LEU A 130 -14.10 5.80 6.08
C LEU A 130 -14.43 4.44 6.71
N ASN A 131 -14.02 3.37 6.07
CA ASN A 131 -14.22 2.02 6.60
C ASN A 131 -13.56 1.92 7.98
N GLU A 132 -14.35 1.57 8.97
CA GLU A 132 -13.92 1.19 10.31
C GLU A 132 -13.03 -0.07 10.29
#